data_01286420e7d3f1e31276d56c28ec6c7b
#
_entry.id   01286420e7d3f1e31276d56c28ec6c7b
#
_cell.length_a   1.000
_cell.length_b   1.000
_cell.length_c   1.000
_cell.angle_alpha   90.00
_cell.angle_beta   90.00
_cell.angle_gamma   90.00
#
_symmetry.space_group_name_H-M   'P 1'
#
loop_
_entity.id
_entity.type
_entity.pdbx_description
1 polymer ?
#
loop_
_entity_poly.entity_id
_entity_poly.type
_entity_poly.pdbx_seq_one_letter_code
_entity_poly.pdbx_strand_id
1 'polypeptide(L)'
;MKTTVSTLLLFCLIGFSCKKKAQTVSTESNKIAQPIVVDTVAAKKAPEKIEEPSPFVLNNDAQPIKLVPHPIQLKKGVKLTLNIPEAFRVSVAYEGLDRLRFLTVSPDNRYFVLDMWNRSDNKRCKVYILDGWDENKHRFTSITTYLEGLHNANQVAFYTDKGVDYIYVTESGKVTRYPYKKGDNKPSGQGEVIIKMPDTGVGYKYGGWHMTRSLVFHKDKLYVSIGSGCNACVETEEIRSTIMQMNPDGSDVKYYARGIRNAVGMKWVADKLWVTDMGRDQIGPDVPEDMFHTVEEGVFYGFPYYYQYKGKIIADKEFAKSQRAAWVKEPPVAFCGFKAHSAPLGFDYFKNFDHPALKNSFLVALHGSNMVWRERGYAVVKVNGGNSYTDVITGFLPKGSKEEKDRLGRPCDVMMRDNTSFFVTDDLNGVLYFFWKE
;
A
#
# COMPACT_ATOMS: atom_id res chain seq x y z
N MET A 1 -5.26 19.07 59.53
CA MET A 1 -5.06 20.55 59.66
C MET A 1 -5.39 21.16 58.33
N LYS A 2 -6.33 22.06 58.40
CA LYS A 2 -6.91 22.87 57.29
C LYS A 2 -5.89 23.86 56.75
N THR A 3 -5.91 24.16 55.46
CA THR A 3 -6.00 25.54 55.02
C THR A 3 -6.37 25.59 53.52
N THR A 4 -7.53 26.10 53.28
CA THR A 4 -8.13 26.64 52.06
C THR A 4 -7.56 28.04 51.77
N VAL A 5 -7.26 28.38 50.51
CA VAL A 5 -7.21 29.77 50.04
C VAL A 5 -7.97 29.89 48.73
N SER A 6 -9.08 30.61 48.81
CA SER A 6 -9.83 31.20 47.68
C SER A 6 -9.27 32.57 47.31
N THR A 7 -9.25 32.93 46.02
CA THR A 7 -9.20 34.32 45.55
C THR A 7 -9.75 34.35 44.10
N LEU A 8 -10.89 34.79 43.92
CA LEU A 8 -11.64 36.00 43.60
C LEU A 8 -11.35 36.53 42.17
N LEU A 9 -12.46 36.57 41.41
CA LEU A 9 -12.65 37.20 40.07
C LEU A 9 -12.29 38.68 40.03
N LEU A 10 -11.88 39.14 38.84
CA LEU A 10 -12.14 40.51 38.43
C LEU A 10 -12.47 40.55 36.92
N PHE A 11 -13.71 40.95 36.61
CA PHE A 11 -14.22 41.34 35.30
C PHE A 11 -13.72 42.72 34.95
N CYS A 12 -13.26 42.93 33.73
CA CYS A 12 -13.23 44.26 33.10
C CYS A 12 -13.84 44.20 31.71
N LEU A 13 -15.04 44.69 31.60
CA LEU A 13 -15.73 45.09 30.37
C LEU A 13 -15.22 46.46 29.93
N ILE A 14 -14.71 46.58 28.70
CA ILE A 14 -14.61 47.88 28.04
C ILE A 14 -15.21 47.71 26.64
N GLY A 15 -16.37 48.31 26.44
CA GLY A 15 -16.99 48.50 25.13
C GLY A 15 -16.44 49.79 24.47
N PHE A 16 -16.26 49.75 23.17
CA PHE A 16 -16.18 50.98 22.37
C PHE A 16 -16.97 50.85 21.06
N SER A 17 -17.63 51.95 20.84
CA SER A 17 -18.72 52.30 19.94
C SER A 17 -18.34 52.43 18.47
N CYS A 18 -19.30 52.14 17.61
CA CYS A 18 -19.37 52.44 16.17
C CYS A 18 -19.15 53.91 15.82
N LYS A 19 -18.47 54.20 14.70
CA LYS A 19 -18.80 55.34 13.83
C LYS A 19 -18.63 54.95 12.35
N LYS A 20 -19.76 54.99 11.63
CA LYS A 20 -19.86 55.03 10.16
C LYS A 20 -19.36 56.38 9.66
N LYS A 21 -18.59 56.41 8.58
CA LYS A 21 -18.48 57.57 7.68
C LYS A 21 -18.73 57.10 6.24
N ALA A 22 -19.75 57.68 5.66
CA ALA A 22 -20.04 57.65 4.24
C ALA A 22 -19.24 58.73 3.53
N GLN A 23 -18.72 58.46 2.33
CA GLN A 23 -18.32 59.48 1.37
C GLN A 23 -18.61 59.03 -0.06
N THR A 24 -19.50 59.75 -0.62
CA THR A 24 -19.86 60.32 -1.91
C THR A 24 -19.13 59.85 -3.19
N VAL A 25 -20.00 59.62 -4.15
CA VAL A 25 -19.81 59.42 -5.58
C VAL A 25 -19.30 60.67 -6.25
N SER A 26 -18.34 60.55 -7.18
CA SER A 26 -18.13 61.52 -8.25
C SER A 26 -18.06 60.82 -9.60
N THR A 27 -18.95 61.21 -10.47
CA THR A 27 -19.05 60.90 -11.91
C THR A 27 -18.12 61.81 -12.70
N GLU A 28 -17.34 61.24 -13.62
CA GLU A 28 -16.86 61.93 -14.84
C GLU A 28 -16.52 60.87 -15.92
N SER A 29 -17.24 60.90 -16.90
CA SER A 29 -17.23 61.27 -18.34
C SER A 29 -16.34 60.41 -19.26
N ASN A 30 -17.02 59.83 -20.20
CA ASN A 30 -16.70 59.26 -21.52
C ASN A 30 -15.35 59.67 -22.16
N LYS A 31 -14.57 58.63 -22.55
CA LYS A 31 -13.75 58.69 -23.78
C LYS A 31 -14.03 57.45 -24.64
N ILE A 32 -14.44 57.69 -25.87
CA ILE A 32 -14.68 56.73 -26.93
C ILE A 32 -13.34 56.09 -27.33
N ALA A 33 -13.24 54.77 -27.22
CA ALA A 33 -12.13 53.98 -27.75
C ALA A 33 -12.58 53.32 -29.05
N GLN A 34 -11.73 53.41 -30.09
CA GLN A 34 -11.93 52.82 -31.42
C GLN A 34 -11.90 51.29 -31.39
N PRO A 35 -12.49 50.60 -32.37
CA PRO A 35 -12.56 49.14 -32.40
C PRO A 35 -11.22 48.51 -32.74
N ILE A 36 -10.79 47.57 -31.87
CA ILE A 36 -9.66 46.67 -32.14
C ILE A 36 -10.18 45.55 -33.02
N VAL A 37 -9.59 45.41 -34.20
CA VAL A 37 -9.76 44.27 -35.10
C VAL A 37 -9.17 43.04 -34.43
N VAL A 38 -10.01 42.09 -34.07
CA VAL A 38 -9.57 40.77 -33.58
C VAL A 38 -9.48 39.81 -34.74
N ASP A 39 -8.26 39.47 -35.15
CA ASP A 39 -8.01 38.35 -36.05
C ASP A 39 -8.41 37.04 -35.37
N THR A 40 -9.54 36.49 -35.78
CA THR A 40 -10.00 35.16 -35.37
C THR A 40 -9.52 34.12 -36.39
N VAL A 41 -8.41 33.47 -36.09
CA VAL A 41 -8.16 32.11 -36.60
C VAL A 41 -7.56 31.27 -35.45
N ALA A 42 -8.37 30.84 -34.52
CA ALA A 42 -8.04 29.72 -33.64
C ALA A 42 -8.63 28.45 -34.28
N ALA A 43 -7.75 27.65 -34.89
CA ALA A 43 -8.11 26.31 -35.34
C ALA A 43 -8.70 25.52 -34.17
N LYS A 44 -9.97 25.13 -34.27
CA LYS A 44 -10.59 24.17 -33.38
C LYS A 44 -9.79 22.87 -33.45
N LYS A 45 -9.03 22.56 -32.38
CA LYS A 45 -8.49 21.22 -32.15
C LYS A 45 -9.68 20.24 -32.19
N ALA A 46 -9.61 19.25 -33.05
CA ALA A 46 -10.60 18.18 -33.07
C ALA A 46 -10.66 17.54 -31.68
N PRO A 47 -11.84 17.12 -31.19
CA PRO A 47 -11.92 16.44 -29.90
C PRO A 47 -10.99 15.21 -29.94
N GLU A 48 -10.09 15.15 -28.99
CA GLU A 48 -9.26 13.97 -28.75
C GLU A 48 -10.21 12.78 -28.60
N LYS A 49 -10.05 11.76 -29.46
CA LYS A 49 -10.77 10.51 -29.33
C LYS A 49 -10.48 9.98 -27.93
N ILE A 50 -11.49 9.97 -27.07
CA ILE A 50 -11.45 9.21 -25.83
C ILE A 50 -11.29 7.76 -26.27
N GLU A 51 -10.07 7.22 -26.19
CA GLU A 51 -9.85 5.79 -26.38
C GLU A 51 -10.70 5.07 -25.32
N GLU A 52 -11.62 4.24 -25.77
CA GLU A 52 -12.34 3.35 -24.86
C GLU A 52 -11.30 2.55 -24.07
N PRO A 53 -11.45 2.41 -22.75
CA PRO A 53 -10.50 1.68 -21.95
C PRO A 53 -10.36 0.27 -22.52
N SER A 54 -9.16 -0.10 -22.94
CA SER A 54 -8.84 -1.43 -23.44
C SER A 54 -9.40 -2.48 -22.45
N PRO A 55 -10.15 -3.48 -22.91
CA PRO A 55 -10.78 -4.46 -22.02
C PRO A 55 -9.74 -5.11 -21.12
N PHE A 56 -10.14 -5.34 -19.86
CA PHE A 56 -9.29 -6.04 -18.91
C PHE A 56 -8.98 -7.46 -19.44
N VAL A 57 -7.72 -7.75 -19.58
CA VAL A 57 -7.22 -9.07 -20.03
C VAL A 57 -6.35 -9.63 -18.93
N LEU A 58 -6.60 -10.87 -18.51
CA LEU A 58 -5.76 -11.56 -17.55
C LEU A 58 -5.10 -12.78 -18.21
N ASN A 59 -3.78 -12.82 -18.16
CA ASN A 59 -3.00 -13.96 -18.63
C ASN A 59 -2.95 -15.04 -17.54
N ASN A 60 -3.75 -16.07 -17.70
CA ASN A 60 -3.86 -17.23 -16.80
C ASN A 60 -2.96 -18.40 -17.21
N ASP A 61 -2.04 -18.22 -18.18
CA ASP A 61 -1.13 -19.27 -18.58
C ASP A 61 -0.24 -19.72 -17.40
N ALA A 62 -0.30 -21.00 -17.05
CA ALA A 62 0.42 -21.59 -15.92
C ALA A 62 1.76 -22.23 -16.34
N GLN A 63 2.21 -22.01 -17.58
CA GLN A 63 3.47 -22.59 -18.04
C GLN A 63 4.65 -22.09 -17.19
N PRO A 64 5.58 -22.99 -16.85
CA PRO A 64 6.80 -22.61 -16.14
C PRO A 64 7.62 -21.58 -16.93
N ILE A 65 8.17 -20.60 -16.21
CA ILE A 65 9.10 -19.61 -16.77
C ILE A 65 10.53 -20.12 -16.55
N LYS A 66 11.33 -20.13 -17.60
CA LYS A 66 12.76 -20.49 -17.48
C LYS A 66 13.47 -19.40 -16.67
N LEU A 67 13.97 -19.76 -15.50
CA LEU A 67 14.72 -18.88 -14.62
C LEU A 67 16.23 -19.20 -14.73
N VAL A 68 17.05 -18.13 -14.70
CA VAL A 68 18.52 -18.23 -14.72
C VAL A 68 19.13 -17.48 -13.53
N PRO A 69 20.25 -17.97 -12.98
CA PRO A 69 20.87 -17.41 -11.79
C PRO A 69 21.61 -16.10 -12.05
N HIS A 70 21.38 -15.11 -11.19
CA HIS A 70 22.10 -13.83 -11.16
C HIS A 70 22.65 -13.61 -9.75
N PRO A 71 24.00 -13.70 -9.57
CA PRO A 71 24.64 -13.44 -8.29
C PRO A 71 24.59 -11.95 -7.96
N ILE A 72 24.25 -11.62 -6.71
CA ILE A 72 24.17 -10.26 -6.18
C ILE A 72 25.01 -10.18 -4.90
N GLN A 73 25.78 -9.12 -4.77
CA GLN A 73 26.53 -8.77 -3.57
C GLN A 73 26.00 -7.44 -3.03
N LEU A 74 25.42 -7.45 -1.82
CA LEU A 74 24.97 -6.24 -1.12
C LEU A 74 26.12 -5.61 -0.30
N LYS A 75 26.04 -4.31 -0.05
CA LYS A 75 27.05 -3.57 0.72
C LYS A 75 27.23 -4.11 2.15
N LYS A 76 26.14 -4.59 2.78
CA LYS A 76 26.19 -5.23 4.11
C LYS A 76 26.84 -6.61 4.11
N GLY A 77 27.41 -7.05 2.98
CA GLY A 77 28.12 -8.34 2.87
C GLY A 77 27.22 -9.53 2.54
N VAL A 78 25.90 -9.35 2.43
CA VAL A 78 25.00 -10.41 2.03
C VAL A 78 25.26 -10.78 0.57
N LYS A 79 25.44 -12.09 0.32
CA LYS A 79 25.57 -12.66 -1.03
C LYS A 79 24.35 -13.53 -1.29
N LEU A 80 23.64 -13.25 -2.35
CA LEU A 80 22.49 -14.05 -2.78
C LEU A 80 22.53 -14.25 -4.29
N THR A 81 21.85 -15.30 -4.74
CA THR A 81 21.66 -15.55 -6.17
C THR A 81 20.19 -15.52 -6.46
N LEU A 82 19.73 -14.49 -7.15
CA LEU A 82 18.35 -14.43 -7.62
C LEU A 82 18.21 -15.21 -8.93
N ASN A 83 17.24 -16.11 -8.99
CA ASN A 83 16.86 -16.76 -10.23
C ASN A 83 15.71 -15.95 -10.83
N ILE A 84 15.90 -15.41 -12.02
CA ILE A 84 14.97 -14.52 -12.72
C ILE A 84 14.74 -14.99 -14.16
N PRO A 85 13.68 -14.54 -14.85
CA PRO A 85 13.43 -14.95 -16.23
C PRO A 85 14.64 -14.65 -17.12
N GLU A 86 15.00 -15.57 -18.03
CA GLU A 86 16.21 -15.54 -18.86
C GLU A 86 16.40 -14.22 -19.63
N ALA A 87 15.27 -13.60 -20.07
CA ALA A 87 15.28 -12.34 -20.80
C ALA A 87 15.57 -11.10 -19.95
N PHE A 88 15.73 -11.25 -18.63
CA PHE A 88 15.88 -10.12 -17.70
C PHE A 88 17.28 -10.01 -17.12
N ARG A 89 17.58 -8.77 -16.69
CA ARG A 89 18.75 -8.46 -15.85
C ARG A 89 18.24 -7.85 -14.55
N VAL A 90 19.11 -7.84 -13.55
CA VAL A 90 18.82 -7.26 -12.24
C VAL A 90 19.98 -6.42 -11.73
N SER A 91 19.65 -5.28 -11.12
CA SER A 91 20.61 -4.44 -10.37
C SER A 91 20.06 -4.11 -8.98
N VAL A 92 20.95 -3.64 -8.11
CA VAL A 92 20.57 -3.01 -6.84
C VAL A 92 20.32 -1.54 -7.11
N ALA A 93 19.03 -1.17 -7.28
CA ALA A 93 18.62 0.19 -7.57
C ALA A 93 18.86 1.15 -6.40
N TYR A 94 18.71 0.65 -5.17
CA TYR A 94 19.08 1.35 -3.93
C TYR A 94 19.27 0.36 -2.79
N GLU A 95 20.19 0.67 -1.87
CA GLU A 95 20.40 -0.10 -0.64
C GLU A 95 20.90 0.81 0.50
N GLY A 96 20.73 0.37 1.74
CA GLY A 96 21.16 1.11 2.91
C GLY A 96 20.02 1.60 3.79
N LEU A 97 18.78 1.24 3.44
CA LEU A 97 17.63 1.41 4.31
C LEU A 97 17.59 0.29 5.37
N ASP A 98 16.76 0.47 6.39
CA ASP A 98 16.61 -0.53 7.44
C ASP A 98 15.58 -1.60 7.04
N ARG A 99 14.35 -1.17 6.64
CA ARG A 99 13.25 -2.05 6.26
C ARG A 99 12.37 -1.38 5.21
N LEU A 100 12.80 -1.46 3.96
CA LEU A 100 12.10 -0.88 2.82
C LEU A 100 10.76 -1.61 2.57
N ARG A 101 9.66 -0.89 2.66
CA ARG A 101 8.32 -1.46 2.47
C ARG A 101 7.79 -1.18 1.07
N PHE A 102 6.95 -0.19 0.93
CA PHE A 102 6.25 0.11 -0.34
C PHE A 102 6.91 1.26 -1.09
N LEU A 103 6.87 1.14 -2.42
CA LEU A 103 7.32 2.15 -3.38
C LEU A 103 6.09 2.84 -3.98
N THR A 104 6.16 4.16 -4.14
CA THR A 104 5.08 4.98 -4.72
C THR A 104 5.67 6.08 -5.59
N VAL A 105 4.97 6.44 -6.67
CA VAL A 105 5.35 7.54 -7.56
C VAL A 105 4.47 8.75 -7.26
N SER A 106 5.10 9.91 -7.12
CA SER A 106 4.41 11.19 -6.92
C SER A 106 3.82 11.74 -8.22
N PRO A 107 2.91 12.75 -8.16
CA PRO A 107 2.36 13.40 -9.35
C PRO A 107 3.41 14.05 -10.28
N ASP A 108 4.59 14.33 -9.78
CA ASP A 108 5.74 14.85 -10.53
C ASP A 108 6.81 13.78 -10.84
N ASN A 109 6.41 12.49 -10.83
CA ASN A 109 7.22 11.34 -11.20
C ASN A 109 8.45 11.09 -10.33
N ARG A 110 8.44 11.46 -9.06
CA ARG A 110 9.48 11.13 -8.10
C ARG A 110 9.13 9.85 -7.35
N TYR A 111 10.13 9.07 -6.99
CA TYR A 111 9.96 7.81 -6.27
C TYR A 111 10.02 8.03 -4.77
N PHE A 112 8.92 7.72 -4.09
CA PHE A 112 8.81 7.76 -2.63
C PHE A 112 8.84 6.34 -2.08
N VAL A 113 9.66 6.12 -1.05
CA VAL A 113 9.75 4.83 -0.37
C VAL A 113 9.53 5.01 1.12
N LEU A 114 8.87 4.02 1.73
CA LEU A 114 8.69 3.98 3.15
C LEU A 114 9.66 2.99 3.79
N ASP A 115 10.42 3.46 4.76
CA ASP A 115 11.31 2.67 5.61
C ASP A 115 10.69 2.49 6.99
N MET A 116 10.33 1.26 7.34
CA MET A 116 9.68 0.92 8.61
C MET A 116 10.66 0.84 9.79
N TRP A 117 11.96 0.88 9.56
CA TRP A 117 13.03 0.66 10.51
C TRP A 117 13.11 -0.80 11.01
N ASN A 118 12.09 -1.31 11.73
CA ASN A 118 11.99 -2.72 12.11
C ASN A 118 10.54 -3.15 12.34
N ARG A 119 10.32 -4.38 12.82
CA ARG A 119 8.99 -4.96 13.08
C ARG A 119 8.51 -4.79 14.52
N SER A 120 9.27 -4.13 15.39
CA SER A 120 8.79 -3.78 16.72
C SER A 120 7.96 -2.51 16.68
N ASP A 121 7.28 -2.22 17.78
CA ASP A 121 6.64 -0.92 17.96
C ASP A 121 7.70 0.18 18.00
N ASN A 122 7.61 1.11 17.05
CA ASN A 122 8.59 2.17 16.92
C ASN A 122 8.00 3.44 16.30
N LYS A 123 8.65 4.58 16.58
CA LYS A 123 8.38 5.88 15.97
C LYS A 123 9.58 6.36 15.16
N ARG A 124 10.25 5.44 14.47
CA ARG A 124 11.48 5.68 13.70
C ARG A 124 11.28 5.53 12.20
N CYS A 125 10.06 5.20 11.77
CA CYS A 125 9.76 5.06 10.35
C CYS A 125 9.94 6.40 9.63
N LYS A 126 10.38 6.31 8.37
CA LYS A 126 10.65 7.46 7.51
C LYS A 126 10.06 7.26 6.12
N VAL A 127 9.69 8.36 5.52
CA VAL A 127 9.43 8.44 4.08
C VAL A 127 10.62 9.11 3.43
N TYR A 128 11.18 8.46 2.43
CA TYR A 128 12.27 8.99 1.65
C TYR A 128 11.86 9.22 0.20
N ILE A 129 12.56 10.15 -0.43
CA ILE A 129 12.54 10.35 -1.87
C ILE A 129 13.83 9.77 -2.44
N LEU A 130 13.71 8.92 -3.45
CA LEU A 130 14.84 8.42 -4.24
C LEU A 130 14.94 9.26 -5.52
N ASP A 131 16.07 9.91 -5.71
CA ASP A 131 16.33 10.82 -6.82
C ASP A 131 17.63 10.46 -7.57
N GLY A 132 17.86 11.12 -8.71
CA GLY A 132 19.08 10.97 -9.48
C GLY A 132 19.23 9.57 -10.10
N TRP A 133 18.21 9.13 -10.83
CA TRP A 133 18.27 7.84 -11.53
C TRP A 133 19.39 7.85 -12.59
N ASP A 134 20.33 6.92 -12.45
CA ASP A 134 21.43 6.68 -13.39
C ASP A 134 21.05 5.54 -14.34
N GLU A 135 20.70 5.87 -15.57
CA GLU A 135 20.25 4.90 -16.58
C GLU A 135 21.33 3.88 -16.96
N ASN A 136 22.62 4.22 -16.84
CA ASN A 136 23.71 3.29 -17.15
C ASN A 136 23.97 2.27 -16.04
N LYS A 137 23.75 2.67 -14.80
CA LYS A 137 23.97 1.83 -13.63
C LYS A 137 22.66 1.26 -13.07
N HIS A 138 21.52 1.67 -13.59
CA HIS A 138 20.19 1.28 -13.13
C HIS A 138 20.03 1.45 -11.61
N ARG A 139 20.37 2.65 -11.10
CA ARG A 139 20.34 2.94 -9.66
C ARG A 139 20.06 4.40 -9.37
N PHE A 140 19.44 4.64 -8.23
CA PHE A 140 19.34 5.97 -7.67
C PHE A 140 20.65 6.39 -7.02
N THR A 141 21.00 7.67 -7.16
CA THR A 141 22.28 8.22 -6.67
C THR A 141 22.11 9.09 -5.43
N SER A 142 20.89 9.51 -5.13
CA SER A 142 20.58 10.35 -3.97
C SER A 142 19.30 9.93 -3.26
N ILE A 143 19.19 10.29 -1.98
CA ILE A 143 18.06 10.05 -1.12
C ILE A 143 17.81 11.28 -0.24
N THR A 144 16.55 11.67 -0.10
CA THR A 144 16.12 12.78 0.75
C THR A 144 15.09 12.30 1.76
N THR A 145 15.26 12.61 3.04
CA THR A 145 14.22 12.37 4.06
C THR A 145 13.08 13.36 3.86
N TYR A 146 11.90 12.85 3.53
CA TYR A 146 10.68 13.66 3.34
C TYR A 146 9.86 13.80 4.62
N LEU A 147 9.65 12.69 5.35
CA LEU A 147 8.99 12.61 6.66
C LEU A 147 9.75 11.67 7.57
N GLU A 148 9.72 11.94 8.87
CA GLU A 148 10.32 11.07 9.88
C GLU A 148 9.50 11.08 11.18
N GLY A 149 9.86 10.20 12.11
CA GLY A 149 9.17 10.09 13.40
C GLY A 149 7.81 9.41 13.31
N LEU A 150 7.54 8.65 12.24
CA LEU A 150 6.25 8.00 11.99
C LEU A 150 6.14 6.69 12.80
N HIS A 151 4.92 6.41 13.31
CA HIS A 151 4.64 5.25 14.14
C HIS A 151 4.26 4.03 13.30
N ASN A 152 5.16 3.07 13.17
CA ASN A 152 4.97 1.82 12.42
C ASN A 152 4.31 2.04 11.04
N ALA A 153 4.77 3.07 10.33
CA ALA A 153 4.22 3.41 9.03
C ALA A 153 4.53 2.31 8.00
N ASN A 154 3.64 2.12 7.02
CA ASN A 154 3.75 1.03 6.04
C ASN A 154 3.68 1.49 4.59
N GLN A 155 2.82 2.44 4.27
CA GLN A 155 2.57 2.85 2.89
C GLN A 155 2.28 4.34 2.78
N VAL A 156 2.61 4.90 1.63
CA VAL A 156 2.17 6.24 1.23
C VAL A 156 1.43 6.18 -0.10
N ALA A 157 0.52 7.12 -0.33
CA ALA A 157 -0.10 7.33 -1.64
C ALA A 157 -0.33 8.82 -1.89
N PHE A 158 -0.37 9.20 -3.16
CA PHE A 158 -0.70 10.55 -3.58
C PHE A 158 -2.13 10.60 -4.11
N TYR A 159 -2.81 11.70 -3.81
CA TYR A 159 -4.14 11.95 -4.33
C TYR A 159 -4.41 13.46 -4.40
N THR A 160 -5.06 13.90 -5.47
CA THR A 160 -5.49 15.30 -5.64
C THR A 160 -6.92 15.45 -5.14
N ASP A 161 -7.10 16.13 -4.01
CA ASP A 161 -8.41 16.45 -3.44
C ASP A 161 -8.74 17.93 -3.64
N LYS A 162 -9.85 18.24 -4.32
CA LYS A 162 -10.33 19.60 -4.56
C LYS A 162 -9.24 20.52 -5.16
N GLY A 163 -8.41 19.99 -6.05
CA GLY A 163 -7.34 20.72 -6.74
C GLY A 163 -6.05 20.90 -5.94
N VAL A 164 -5.92 20.26 -4.78
CA VAL A 164 -4.71 20.24 -3.97
C VAL A 164 -4.14 18.83 -3.96
N ASP A 165 -2.86 18.67 -4.30
CA ASP A 165 -2.16 17.42 -4.17
C ASP A 165 -1.81 17.16 -2.70
N TYR A 166 -2.04 15.92 -2.26
CA TYR A 166 -1.68 15.44 -0.93
C TYR A 166 -0.88 14.16 -1.00
N ILE A 167 0.04 14.00 -0.07
CA ILE A 167 0.61 12.70 0.29
C ILE A 167 -0.11 12.18 1.53
N TYR A 168 -0.64 10.96 1.46
CA TYR A 168 -1.28 10.26 2.56
C TYR A 168 -0.31 9.21 3.10
N VAL A 169 -0.20 9.14 4.42
CA VAL A 169 0.72 8.22 5.12
C VAL A 169 -0.09 7.36 6.07
N THR A 170 0.06 6.03 5.96
CA THR A 170 -0.51 5.09 6.92
C THR A 170 0.44 4.85 8.06
N GLU A 171 -0.05 4.99 9.28
CA GLU A 171 0.59 4.58 10.53
C GLU A 171 -0.29 3.53 11.22
N SER A 172 0.19 2.82 12.23
CA SER A 172 -0.62 1.83 12.96
C SER A 172 -1.94 2.41 13.46
N GLY A 173 -1.92 3.60 14.05
CA GLY A 173 -3.06 4.21 14.73
C GLY A 173 -3.80 5.27 13.94
N LYS A 174 -3.36 5.63 12.74
CA LYS A 174 -3.98 6.70 11.96
C LYS A 174 -3.55 6.69 10.48
N VAL A 175 -4.34 7.40 9.67
CA VAL A 175 -3.89 7.93 8.36
C VAL A 175 -3.78 9.44 8.48
N THR A 176 -2.66 9.99 8.04
CA THR A 176 -2.42 11.43 8.00
C THR A 176 -2.16 11.86 6.57
N ARG A 177 -2.77 12.96 6.10
CA ARG A 177 -2.41 13.59 4.82
C ARG A 177 -1.66 14.90 5.04
N TYR A 178 -0.74 15.18 4.12
CA TYR A 178 0.04 16.41 4.10
C TYR A 178 -0.08 17.06 2.72
N PRO A 179 -0.25 18.37 2.61
CA PRO A 179 -0.18 19.06 1.33
C PRO A 179 1.17 18.77 0.64
N TYR A 180 1.10 18.49 -0.65
CA TYR A 180 2.26 18.23 -1.50
C TYR A 180 2.33 19.24 -2.64
N LYS A 181 3.50 19.77 -2.91
CA LYS A 181 3.76 20.59 -4.09
C LYS A 181 4.85 19.94 -4.91
N LYS A 182 4.75 20.03 -6.23
CA LYS A 182 5.76 19.54 -7.16
C LYS A 182 7.15 20.02 -6.75
N GLY A 183 8.09 19.09 -6.62
CA GLY A 183 9.47 19.34 -6.21
C GLY A 183 9.70 19.48 -4.70
N ASP A 184 8.68 19.33 -3.85
CA ASP A 184 8.83 19.40 -2.40
C ASP A 184 9.77 18.31 -1.87
N ASN A 185 10.74 18.70 -1.02
CA ASN A 185 11.63 17.80 -0.29
C ASN A 185 11.21 17.60 1.18
N LYS A 186 10.11 18.20 1.59
CA LYS A 186 9.41 18.05 2.86
C LYS A 186 7.97 18.52 2.67
N PRO A 187 7.02 18.11 3.52
CA PRO A 187 5.64 18.58 3.40
C PRO A 187 5.53 20.11 3.39
N SER A 188 4.71 20.64 2.50
CA SER A 188 4.48 22.08 2.37
C SER A 188 3.49 22.65 3.41
N GLY A 189 2.96 21.81 4.31
CA GLY A 189 2.03 22.20 5.37
C GLY A 189 1.96 21.17 6.50
N GLN A 190 1.13 21.47 7.50
CA GLN A 190 0.89 20.57 8.62
C GLN A 190 0.06 19.36 8.19
N GLY A 191 0.30 18.20 8.86
CA GLY A 191 -0.47 16.97 8.64
C GLY A 191 -1.88 17.09 9.24
N GLU A 192 -2.85 16.61 8.47
CA GLU A 192 -4.24 16.45 8.88
C GLU A 192 -4.55 14.97 9.09
N VAL A 193 -5.05 14.60 10.27
CA VAL A 193 -5.44 13.22 10.57
C VAL A 193 -6.80 12.94 9.93
N ILE A 194 -6.83 11.98 9.01
CA ILE A 194 -8.01 11.60 8.22
C ILE A 194 -8.86 10.57 8.97
N ILE A 195 -8.22 9.57 9.55
CA ILE A 195 -8.90 8.55 10.37
C ILE A 195 -7.97 8.11 11.50
N LYS A 196 -8.53 7.87 12.69
CA LYS A 196 -7.86 7.19 13.80
C LYS A 196 -8.32 5.74 13.84
N MET A 197 -7.39 4.84 14.16
CA MET A 197 -7.59 3.39 14.18
C MET A 197 -7.00 2.81 15.46
N PRO A 198 -7.48 1.64 15.92
CA PRO A 198 -6.84 0.93 17.02
C PRO A 198 -5.40 0.55 16.66
N ASP A 199 -4.46 0.88 17.51
CA ASP A 199 -3.04 0.57 17.38
C ASP A 199 -2.53 -0.44 18.40
N THR A 200 -3.41 -0.92 19.27
CA THR A 200 -3.15 -1.97 20.26
C THR A 200 -3.86 -3.26 19.87
N GLY A 201 -3.35 -4.40 20.29
CA GLY A 201 -3.95 -5.72 20.04
C GLY A 201 -3.92 -6.63 21.23
N VAL A 202 -4.77 -7.66 21.19
CA VAL A 202 -4.87 -8.66 22.24
C VAL A 202 -3.55 -9.41 22.38
N GLY A 203 -2.96 -9.38 23.59
CA GLY A 203 -1.73 -10.11 23.89
C GLY A 203 -0.43 -9.52 23.32
N TYR A 204 -0.50 -8.37 22.66
CA TYR A 204 0.66 -7.66 22.17
C TYR A 204 0.83 -6.32 22.86
N LYS A 205 2.03 -6.06 23.35
CA LYS A 205 2.37 -4.82 24.05
C LYS A 205 2.36 -3.60 23.11
N TYR A 206 2.44 -3.82 21.79
CA TYR A 206 2.79 -2.81 20.80
C TYR A 206 1.96 -3.00 19.53
N GLY A 207 0.85 -2.30 19.38
CA GLY A 207 0.11 -2.13 18.14
C GLY A 207 -0.64 -3.35 17.57
N GLY A 208 -0.60 -4.48 18.23
CA GLY A 208 -1.30 -5.68 17.81
C GLY A 208 -0.55 -6.56 16.78
N TRP A 209 -1.17 -7.67 16.40
CA TRP A 209 -0.58 -8.66 15.49
C TRP A 209 -0.32 -8.09 14.09
N HIS A 210 -1.24 -7.28 13.58
CA HIS A 210 -1.19 -6.71 12.25
C HIS A 210 -1.17 -5.19 12.36
N MET A 211 0.01 -4.64 12.69
CA MET A 211 0.20 -3.22 12.92
C MET A 211 0.24 -2.38 11.64
N THR A 212 0.48 -3.01 10.48
CA THR A 212 0.54 -2.29 9.20
C THR A 212 -0.84 -1.94 8.69
N ARG A 213 -0.97 -0.79 8.05
CA ARG A 213 -2.18 -0.34 7.33
C ARG A 213 -1.80 -0.08 5.89
N SER A 214 -2.71 -0.39 4.98
CA SER A 214 -2.54 -0.07 3.56
C SER A 214 -3.68 0.80 3.09
N LEU A 215 -3.42 1.59 2.05
CA LEU A 215 -4.41 2.49 1.48
C LEU A 215 -4.35 2.52 -0.04
N VAL A 216 -5.47 2.80 -0.67
CA VAL A 216 -5.58 3.00 -2.12
C VAL A 216 -6.75 3.93 -2.44
N PHE A 217 -6.62 4.70 -3.51
CA PHE A 217 -7.68 5.57 -4.01
C PHE A 217 -8.36 4.98 -5.24
N HIS A 218 -9.67 5.21 -5.37
CA HIS A 218 -10.42 4.91 -6.58
C HIS A 218 -11.70 5.73 -6.62
N LYS A 219 -12.01 6.38 -7.77
CA LYS A 219 -13.25 7.16 -8.00
C LYS A 219 -13.59 8.08 -6.82
N ASP A 220 -12.67 8.94 -6.45
CA ASP A 220 -12.81 9.93 -5.37
C ASP A 220 -13.11 9.33 -3.98
N LYS A 221 -12.72 8.09 -3.75
CA LYS A 221 -12.80 7.42 -2.45
C LYS A 221 -11.43 6.90 -2.02
N LEU A 222 -11.19 6.98 -0.72
CA LEU A 222 -10.07 6.39 -0.03
C LEU A 222 -10.50 5.05 0.58
N TYR A 223 -9.70 4.02 0.38
CA TYR A 223 -9.86 2.69 0.99
C TYR A 223 -8.69 2.41 1.91
N VAL A 224 -8.96 1.98 3.15
CA VAL A 224 -7.93 1.71 4.16
C VAL A 224 -8.15 0.32 4.75
N SER A 225 -7.13 -0.54 4.74
CA SER A 225 -7.18 -1.84 5.39
C SER A 225 -6.76 -1.76 6.86
N ILE A 226 -7.47 -2.48 7.71
CA ILE A 226 -7.20 -2.56 9.15
C ILE A 226 -7.18 -4.04 9.53
N GLY A 227 -5.99 -4.58 9.75
CA GLY A 227 -5.82 -5.99 10.10
C GLY A 227 -6.36 -6.34 11.48
N SER A 228 -6.51 -7.65 11.73
CA SER A 228 -6.98 -8.19 13.00
C SER A 228 -6.03 -7.85 14.16
N GLY A 229 -6.59 -7.72 15.36
CA GLY A 229 -5.83 -7.49 16.59
C GLY A 229 -5.20 -8.75 17.18
N CYS A 230 -5.35 -9.90 16.52
CA CYS A 230 -4.95 -11.21 17.03
C CYS A 230 -4.55 -12.16 15.90
N ASN A 231 -4.03 -13.33 16.25
CA ASN A 231 -3.86 -14.42 15.29
C ASN A 231 -5.20 -14.92 14.76
N ALA A 232 -6.12 -15.26 15.68
CA ALA A 232 -7.50 -15.61 15.38
C ALA A 232 -8.36 -15.32 16.62
N CYS A 233 -9.38 -14.48 16.47
CA CYS A 233 -10.34 -14.14 17.49
C CYS A 233 -11.58 -13.50 16.87
N VAL A 234 -12.69 -13.51 17.59
CA VAL A 234 -13.79 -12.59 17.31
C VAL A 234 -13.36 -11.22 17.81
N GLU A 235 -13.22 -10.26 16.89
CA GLU A 235 -12.76 -8.91 17.22
C GLU A 235 -13.75 -8.19 18.13
N THR A 236 -13.21 -7.49 19.13
CA THR A 236 -13.99 -6.61 20.00
C THR A 236 -14.13 -5.20 19.44
N GLU A 237 -13.23 -4.82 18.53
CA GLU A 237 -13.23 -3.56 17.82
C GLU A 237 -13.67 -3.82 16.37
N GLU A 238 -14.91 -3.46 16.03
CA GLU A 238 -15.55 -3.78 14.73
C GLU A 238 -14.77 -3.29 13.51
N ILE A 239 -13.93 -2.28 13.67
CA ILE A 239 -13.11 -1.72 12.59
C ILE A 239 -11.96 -2.66 12.17
N ARG A 240 -11.59 -3.63 13.02
CA ARG A 240 -10.53 -4.59 12.70
C ARG A 240 -11.02 -5.65 11.72
N SER A 241 -10.09 -6.24 10.99
CA SER A 241 -10.35 -7.25 9.95
C SER A 241 -11.28 -6.72 8.86
N THR A 242 -11.08 -5.43 8.48
CA THR A 242 -11.93 -4.73 7.51
C THR A 242 -11.13 -3.96 6.48
N ILE A 243 -11.81 -3.61 5.39
CA ILE A 243 -11.44 -2.49 4.52
C ILE A 243 -12.50 -1.42 4.73
N MET A 244 -12.07 -0.22 5.12
CA MET A 244 -12.91 0.96 5.27
C MET A 244 -12.88 1.77 3.99
N GLN A 245 -14.01 2.39 3.64
CA GLN A 245 -14.13 3.37 2.57
C GLN A 245 -14.50 4.71 3.16
N MET A 246 -13.96 5.80 2.62
CA MET A 246 -14.29 7.17 3.03
C MET A 246 -13.98 8.16 1.91
N ASN A 247 -14.38 9.41 2.08
CA ASN A 247 -13.90 10.50 1.22
C ASN A 247 -12.42 10.79 1.50
N PRO A 248 -11.67 11.43 0.57
CA PRO A 248 -10.26 11.77 0.77
C PRO A 248 -9.99 12.64 2.01
N ASP A 249 -10.98 13.41 2.48
CA ASP A 249 -10.93 14.24 3.68
C ASP A 249 -11.33 13.48 4.97
N GLY A 250 -11.58 12.18 4.88
CA GLY A 250 -11.96 11.34 6.02
C GLY A 250 -13.44 11.37 6.37
N SER A 251 -14.26 12.12 5.66
CA SER A 251 -15.72 12.11 5.83
C SER A 251 -16.38 10.89 5.18
N ASP A 252 -17.64 10.62 5.48
CA ASP A 252 -18.44 9.50 4.93
C ASP A 252 -17.78 8.13 5.11
N VAL A 253 -17.34 7.84 6.34
CA VAL A 253 -16.65 6.58 6.68
C VAL A 253 -17.66 5.44 6.73
N LYS A 254 -17.39 4.36 6.01
CA LYS A 254 -18.19 3.13 6.02
C LYS A 254 -17.34 1.89 5.85
N TYR A 255 -17.88 0.75 6.27
CA TYR A 255 -17.28 -0.55 6.01
C TYR A 255 -17.47 -0.93 4.55
N TYR A 256 -16.36 -1.08 3.81
CA TYR A 256 -16.41 -1.59 2.44
C TYR A 256 -16.48 -3.12 2.43
N ALA A 257 -15.60 -3.78 3.21
CA ALA A 257 -15.59 -5.23 3.35
C ALA A 257 -15.19 -5.64 4.76
N ARG A 258 -15.59 -6.84 5.19
CA ARG A 258 -15.31 -7.41 6.50
C ARG A 258 -14.74 -8.82 6.39
N GLY A 259 -14.10 -9.30 7.48
CA GLY A 259 -13.59 -10.65 7.54
C GLY A 259 -12.32 -10.88 6.73
N ILE A 260 -11.55 -9.81 6.48
CA ILE A 260 -10.23 -9.85 5.85
C ILE A 260 -9.20 -9.75 6.97
N ARG A 261 -8.44 -10.83 7.20
CA ARG A 261 -7.57 -10.94 8.37
C ARG A 261 -6.43 -9.91 8.37
N ASN A 262 -5.70 -9.78 7.28
CA ASN A 262 -4.55 -8.86 7.17
C ASN A 262 -4.26 -8.51 5.71
N ALA A 263 -5.09 -7.66 5.12
CA ALA A 263 -4.85 -7.14 3.79
C ALA A 263 -3.65 -6.19 3.80
N VAL A 264 -2.57 -6.54 3.09
CA VAL A 264 -1.37 -5.70 2.98
C VAL A 264 -1.21 -5.14 1.57
N GLY A 265 -1.31 -5.94 0.53
CA GLY A 265 -1.38 -5.46 -0.84
C GLY A 265 -2.82 -5.10 -1.20
N MET A 266 -3.05 -3.90 -1.70
CA MET A 266 -4.34 -3.45 -2.24
C MET A 266 -4.12 -2.62 -3.49
N LYS A 267 -4.84 -2.93 -4.56
CA LYS A 267 -4.81 -2.14 -5.81
C LYS A 267 -6.11 -2.27 -6.58
N TRP A 268 -6.57 -1.16 -7.14
CA TRP A 268 -7.66 -1.17 -8.11
C TRP A 268 -7.12 -1.45 -9.50
N VAL A 269 -7.65 -2.49 -10.14
CA VAL A 269 -7.35 -2.82 -11.53
C VAL A 269 -8.66 -3.19 -12.22
N ALA A 270 -8.97 -2.51 -13.31
CA ALA A 270 -10.19 -2.71 -14.09
C ALA A 270 -11.48 -2.65 -13.24
N ASP A 271 -11.61 -1.59 -12.43
CA ASP A 271 -12.75 -1.34 -11.52
C ASP A 271 -13.01 -2.47 -10.49
N LYS A 272 -12.00 -3.31 -10.22
CA LYS A 272 -12.03 -4.32 -9.15
C LYS A 272 -10.94 -4.05 -8.14
N LEU A 273 -11.28 -4.13 -6.86
CA LEU A 273 -10.30 -4.06 -5.77
C LEU A 273 -9.66 -5.43 -5.59
N TRP A 274 -8.38 -5.53 -5.93
CA TRP A 274 -7.57 -6.71 -5.70
C TRP A 274 -6.82 -6.59 -4.38
N VAL A 275 -6.75 -7.68 -3.62
CA VAL A 275 -6.22 -7.68 -2.26
C VAL A 275 -5.47 -8.97 -1.98
N THR A 276 -4.29 -8.85 -1.35
CA THR A 276 -3.61 -10.00 -0.72
C THR A 276 -4.05 -10.12 0.73
N ASP A 277 -4.35 -11.31 1.21
CA ASP A 277 -4.71 -11.58 2.60
C ASP A 277 -3.97 -12.81 3.14
N MET A 278 -3.69 -12.82 4.43
CA MET A 278 -2.96 -13.89 5.10
C MET A 278 -3.90 -14.75 5.93
N GLY A 279 -3.83 -16.07 5.77
CA GLY A 279 -4.50 -17.03 6.63
C GLY A 279 -3.99 -16.97 8.08
N ARG A 280 -4.81 -17.47 9.03
CA ARG A 280 -4.39 -17.59 10.45
C ARG A 280 -3.32 -18.66 10.64
N ASP A 281 -2.45 -18.47 11.62
CA ASP A 281 -1.52 -19.49 12.06
C ASP A 281 -2.19 -20.53 12.99
N GLN A 282 -1.47 -21.60 13.30
CA GLN A 282 -1.80 -22.61 14.32
C GLN A 282 -2.97 -23.56 13.99
N ILE A 283 -3.41 -23.63 12.72
CA ILE A 283 -4.29 -24.73 12.27
C ILE A 283 -3.45 -25.92 11.84
N GLY A 284 -2.40 -25.67 11.07
CA GLY A 284 -1.51 -26.71 10.59
C GLY A 284 -0.39 -26.21 9.69
N PRO A 285 0.55 -27.06 9.33
CA PRO A 285 1.70 -26.64 8.53
C PRO A 285 1.34 -26.30 7.08
N ASP A 286 0.23 -26.84 6.56
CA ASP A 286 -0.20 -26.71 5.18
C ASP A 286 -1.56 -25.99 5.03
N VAL A 287 -2.13 -25.51 6.15
CA VAL A 287 -3.46 -24.94 6.23
C VAL A 287 -3.48 -23.78 7.23
N PRO A 288 -4.24 -22.71 6.96
CA PRO A 288 -5.01 -22.39 5.74
C PRO A 288 -4.13 -21.87 4.62
N GLU A 289 -4.71 -21.72 3.43
CA GLU A 289 -4.10 -20.96 2.34
C GLU A 289 -4.03 -19.48 2.69
N ASP A 290 -2.99 -18.80 2.20
CA ASP A 290 -2.99 -17.35 2.04
C ASP A 290 -3.67 -17.00 0.72
N MET A 291 -4.22 -15.80 0.55
CA MET A 291 -5.22 -15.56 -0.48
C MET A 291 -4.92 -14.31 -1.31
N PHE A 292 -5.36 -14.35 -2.57
CA PHE A 292 -5.48 -13.21 -3.46
C PHE A 292 -6.93 -13.08 -3.92
N HIS A 293 -7.60 -12.03 -3.45
CA HIS A 293 -9.04 -11.81 -3.67
C HIS A 293 -9.32 -10.70 -4.66
N THR A 294 -10.50 -10.76 -5.28
CA THR A 294 -11.26 -9.56 -5.65
C THR A 294 -12.21 -9.23 -4.51
N VAL A 295 -12.20 -7.98 -4.06
CA VAL A 295 -13.00 -7.56 -2.91
C VAL A 295 -14.13 -6.63 -3.35
N GLU A 296 -15.36 -6.94 -2.92
CA GLU A 296 -16.60 -6.26 -3.27
C GLU A 296 -17.25 -5.61 -2.04
N GLU A 297 -17.99 -4.52 -2.26
CA GLU A 297 -18.70 -3.81 -1.20
C GLU A 297 -19.74 -4.70 -0.51
N GLY A 298 -19.75 -4.68 0.83
CA GLY A 298 -20.71 -5.41 1.67
C GLY A 298 -20.42 -6.91 1.83
N VAL A 299 -19.37 -7.44 1.19
CA VAL A 299 -19.03 -8.87 1.27
C VAL A 299 -18.17 -9.17 2.50
N PHE A 300 -18.44 -10.33 3.09
CA PHE A 300 -17.66 -10.91 4.19
C PHE A 300 -16.66 -11.95 3.66
N TYR A 301 -15.39 -11.85 4.07
CA TYR A 301 -14.28 -12.66 3.51
C TYR A 301 -13.76 -13.76 4.45
N GLY A 302 -14.49 -14.08 5.53
CA GLY A 302 -14.37 -15.32 6.29
C GLY A 302 -13.78 -15.19 7.69
N PHE A 303 -12.76 -14.38 7.91
CA PHE A 303 -12.10 -14.30 9.22
C PHE A 303 -13.05 -13.79 10.33
N PRO A 304 -13.07 -14.43 11.52
CA PRO A 304 -12.31 -15.62 11.91
C PRO A 304 -13.05 -16.94 11.65
N TYR A 305 -14.27 -16.92 11.15
CA TYR A 305 -15.22 -18.04 11.13
C TYR A 305 -14.97 -19.07 10.03
N TYR A 306 -14.25 -18.68 8.98
CA TYR A 306 -13.96 -19.51 7.82
C TYR A 306 -12.52 -19.28 7.35
N TYR A 307 -11.97 -20.30 6.73
CA TYR A 307 -10.69 -20.23 6.02
C TYR A 307 -10.77 -21.03 4.70
N GLN A 308 -9.85 -20.78 3.80
CA GLN A 308 -9.73 -21.53 2.56
C GLN A 308 -8.65 -22.59 2.65
N TYR A 309 -8.91 -23.76 2.08
CA TYR A 309 -7.93 -24.83 1.88
C TYR A 309 -8.26 -25.64 0.64
N LYS A 310 -7.28 -25.78 -0.27
CA LYS A 310 -7.41 -26.46 -1.58
C LYS A 310 -8.61 -25.94 -2.38
N GLY A 311 -8.78 -24.62 -2.40
CA GLY A 311 -9.85 -23.95 -3.12
C GLY A 311 -11.25 -24.18 -2.56
N LYS A 312 -11.38 -24.65 -1.31
CA LYS A 312 -12.66 -24.87 -0.63
C LYS A 312 -12.75 -24.02 0.62
N ILE A 313 -13.93 -23.47 0.88
CA ILE A 313 -14.22 -22.76 2.12
C ILE A 313 -14.51 -23.80 3.22
N ILE A 314 -13.87 -23.63 4.35
CA ILE A 314 -14.01 -24.51 5.52
C ILE A 314 -14.37 -23.67 6.74
N ALA A 315 -15.43 -24.07 7.44
CA ALA A 315 -15.81 -23.44 8.70
C ALA A 315 -14.74 -23.74 9.77
N ASP A 316 -14.25 -22.69 10.45
CA ASP A 316 -13.27 -22.86 11.51
C ASP A 316 -13.94 -23.44 12.76
N LYS A 317 -13.47 -24.61 13.18
CA LYS A 317 -14.06 -25.35 14.32
C LYS A 317 -13.90 -24.59 15.64
N GLU A 318 -12.84 -23.78 15.80
CA GLU A 318 -12.59 -22.98 17.00
C GLU A 318 -13.70 -21.94 17.21
N PHE A 319 -14.28 -21.41 16.11
CA PHE A 319 -15.32 -20.38 16.13
C PHE A 319 -16.73 -20.93 15.83
N ALA A 320 -16.92 -22.24 15.78
CA ALA A 320 -18.19 -22.87 15.42
C ALA A 320 -19.35 -22.50 16.37
N LYS A 321 -19.04 -22.29 17.65
CA LYS A 321 -20.01 -21.94 18.71
C LYS A 321 -20.04 -20.44 19.02
N SER A 322 -19.20 -19.63 18.39
CA SER A 322 -19.17 -18.19 18.64
C SER A 322 -20.43 -17.51 18.10
N GLN A 323 -20.93 -16.51 18.84
CA GLN A 323 -22.00 -15.66 18.36
C GLN A 323 -21.57 -14.96 17.06
N ARG A 324 -22.46 -14.98 16.06
CA ARG A 324 -22.19 -14.38 14.74
C ARG A 324 -23.12 -13.19 14.51
N ALA A 325 -22.56 -12.11 14.00
CA ALA A 325 -23.35 -10.99 13.51
C ALA A 325 -24.14 -11.39 12.23
N ALA A 326 -25.22 -10.69 11.94
CA ALA A 326 -26.08 -10.99 10.78
C ALA A 326 -25.39 -10.88 9.42
N TRP A 327 -24.31 -10.11 9.35
CA TRP A 327 -23.50 -9.95 8.15
C TRP A 327 -22.48 -11.09 7.92
N VAL A 328 -22.28 -12.00 8.89
CA VAL A 328 -21.40 -13.16 8.72
C VAL A 328 -22.07 -14.21 7.86
N LYS A 329 -21.52 -14.42 6.67
CA LYS A 329 -21.97 -15.42 5.71
C LYS A 329 -20.77 -16.27 5.27
N GLU A 330 -21.02 -17.35 4.55
CA GLU A 330 -19.94 -18.09 3.90
C GLU A 330 -19.27 -17.18 2.87
N PRO A 331 -17.92 -17.05 2.92
CA PRO A 331 -17.20 -16.15 2.03
C PRO A 331 -17.07 -16.74 0.62
N PRO A 332 -16.82 -15.90 -0.40
CA PRO A 332 -16.42 -16.40 -1.72
C PRO A 332 -15.04 -17.08 -1.65
N VAL A 333 -14.80 -18.00 -2.57
CA VAL A 333 -13.47 -18.56 -2.81
C VAL A 333 -12.56 -17.49 -3.40
N ALA A 334 -11.32 -17.42 -2.93
CA ALA A 334 -10.33 -16.48 -3.44
C ALA A 334 -10.00 -16.73 -4.92
N PHE A 335 -9.63 -15.68 -5.64
CA PHE A 335 -9.16 -15.81 -7.01
C PHE A 335 -7.94 -16.74 -7.11
N CYS A 336 -7.01 -16.65 -6.15
CA CYS A 336 -5.87 -17.56 -6.01
C CYS A 336 -5.59 -17.85 -4.54
N GLY A 337 -5.44 -19.14 -4.20
CA GLY A 337 -4.88 -19.59 -2.94
C GLY A 337 -3.38 -19.83 -3.08
N PHE A 338 -2.59 -19.25 -2.19
CA PHE A 338 -1.17 -19.55 -2.02
C PHE A 338 -1.00 -20.62 -0.96
N LYS A 339 0.11 -21.36 -1.00
CA LYS A 339 0.46 -22.29 0.09
C LYS A 339 0.46 -21.53 1.43
N ALA A 340 0.00 -22.21 2.48
CA ALA A 340 0.01 -21.67 3.85
C ALA A 340 1.38 -21.07 4.20
N HIS A 341 1.38 -19.96 4.93
CA HIS A 341 2.59 -19.27 5.38
C HIS A 341 3.46 -18.64 4.27
N SER A 342 2.90 -18.40 3.08
CA SER A 342 3.57 -17.65 2.00
C SER A 342 3.66 -16.15 2.27
N ALA A 343 2.72 -15.61 3.05
CA ALA A 343 2.61 -14.20 3.43
C ALA A 343 2.63 -13.26 2.21
N PRO A 344 1.62 -13.26 1.34
CA PRO A 344 1.54 -12.38 0.19
C PRO A 344 1.40 -10.92 0.66
N LEU A 345 2.19 -10.02 0.09
CA LEU A 345 2.20 -8.59 0.41
C LEU A 345 1.84 -7.76 -0.83
N GLY A 346 2.74 -6.88 -1.26
CA GLY A 346 2.54 -6.01 -2.40
C GLY A 346 2.49 -6.75 -3.73
N PHE A 347 1.82 -6.13 -4.70
CA PHE A 347 1.69 -6.68 -6.05
C PHE A 347 1.45 -5.57 -7.07
N ASP A 348 1.67 -5.90 -8.35
CA ASP A 348 1.27 -5.03 -9.46
C ASP A 348 0.67 -5.82 -10.61
N TYR A 349 -0.12 -5.11 -11.46
CA TYR A 349 -0.66 -5.64 -12.69
C TYR A 349 0.18 -5.17 -13.88
N PHE A 350 0.81 -6.10 -14.58
CA PHE A 350 1.75 -5.88 -15.67
C PHE A 350 1.02 -5.70 -17.00
N LYS A 351 0.24 -4.61 -17.08
CA LYS A 351 -0.55 -4.26 -18.28
C LYS A 351 0.37 -4.08 -19.47
N ASN A 352 0.12 -4.83 -20.55
CA ASN A 352 0.88 -4.75 -21.81
C ASN A 352 2.40 -4.89 -21.64
N PHE A 353 2.85 -5.56 -20.58
CA PHE A 353 4.27 -5.77 -20.33
C PHE A 353 4.91 -6.57 -21.47
N ASP A 354 6.13 -6.19 -21.89
CA ASP A 354 6.81 -6.78 -23.05
C ASP A 354 7.53 -8.10 -22.71
N HIS A 355 6.76 -9.06 -22.20
CA HIS A 355 7.21 -10.45 -22.00
C HIS A 355 6.00 -11.38 -22.06
N PRO A 356 5.98 -12.41 -22.94
CA PRO A 356 4.79 -13.22 -23.18
C PRO A 356 4.17 -13.80 -21.92
N ALA A 357 4.99 -14.31 -20.99
CA ALA A 357 4.51 -14.91 -19.76
C ALA A 357 4.03 -13.88 -18.72
N LEU A 358 4.52 -12.64 -18.74
CA LEU A 358 4.21 -11.60 -17.74
C LEU A 358 3.19 -10.58 -18.23
N LYS A 359 2.98 -10.48 -19.54
CA LYS A 359 2.00 -9.56 -20.13
C LYS A 359 0.61 -9.79 -19.56
N ASN A 360 -0.02 -8.73 -19.08
CA ASN A 360 -1.37 -8.76 -18.52
C ASN A 360 -1.52 -9.75 -17.34
N SER A 361 -0.54 -9.81 -16.47
CA SER A 361 -0.51 -10.69 -15.30
C SER A 361 -0.36 -9.90 -14.01
N PHE A 362 -0.80 -10.47 -12.91
CA PHE A 362 -0.42 -10.00 -11.56
C PHE A 362 0.88 -10.66 -11.13
N LEU A 363 1.84 -9.84 -10.68
CA LEU A 363 3.01 -10.32 -9.96
C LEU A 363 2.84 -9.95 -8.49
N VAL A 364 3.00 -10.95 -7.61
CA VAL A 364 2.80 -10.83 -6.15
C VAL A 364 4.08 -11.15 -5.42
N ALA A 365 4.48 -10.31 -4.48
CA ALA A 365 5.57 -10.57 -3.56
C ALA A 365 5.09 -11.50 -2.43
N LEU A 366 5.65 -12.69 -2.35
CA LEU A 366 5.44 -13.65 -1.26
C LEU A 366 6.58 -13.48 -0.25
N HIS A 367 6.29 -12.82 0.85
CA HIS A 367 7.27 -12.41 1.85
C HIS A 367 7.85 -13.58 2.66
N GLY A 368 7.10 -14.66 2.78
CA GLY A 368 7.44 -15.82 3.60
C GLY A 368 7.26 -15.58 5.10
N SER A 369 7.14 -16.66 5.85
CA SER A 369 6.93 -16.66 7.29
C SER A 369 8.22 -16.98 8.07
N ASN A 370 8.11 -17.09 9.39
CA ASN A 370 9.23 -17.55 10.23
C ASN A 370 9.48 -19.06 10.13
N MET A 371 8.57 -19.82 9.51
CA MET A 371 8.73 -21.26 9.26
C MET A 371 9.56 -21.53 8.00
N VAL A 372 10.82 -21.05 7.99
CA VAL A 372 11.72 -21.13 6.82
C VAL A 372 11.93 -22.55 6.29
N TRP A 373 11.92 -23.56 7.18
CA TRP A 373 12.03 -24.99 6.80
C TRP A 373 10.88 -25.51 5.93
N ARG A 374 9.81 -24.73 5.77
CA ARG A 374 8.71 -25.02 4.84
C ARG A 374 9.02 -24.55 3.42
N GLU A 375 10.02 -23.70 3.24
CA GLU A 375 10.43 -23.13 1.96
C GLU A 375 9.23 -22.52 1.19
N ARG A 376 8.38 -21.72 1.90
CA ARG A 376 7.17 -21.12 1.34
C ARG A 376 7.24 -19.61 1.37
N GLY A 377 6.80 -19.01 0.26
CA GLY A 377 7.04 -17.60 0.02
C GLY A 377 8.48 -17.34 -0.38
N TYR A 378 9.04 -16.20 0.01
CA TYR A 378 10.39 -15.78 -0.36
C TYR A 378 10.61 -15.75 -1.88
N ALA A 379 9.60 -15.32 -2.61
CA ALA A 379 9.57 -15.30 -4.06
C ALA A 379 8.69 -14.17 -4.58
N VAL A 380 8.88 -13.78 -5.83
CA VAL A 380 7.85 -13.07 -6.59
C VAL A 380 7.23 -14.06 -7.55
N VAL A 381 5.90 -14.12 -7.55
CA VAL A 381 5.16 -15.08 -8.36
C VAL A 381 4.16 -14.40 -9.28
N LYS A 382 3.91 -15.00 -10.43
CA LYS A 382 2.79 -14.68 -11.31
C LYS A 382 1.57 -15.47 -10.88
N VAL A 383 0.44 -14.80 -10.70
CA VAL A 383 -0.83 -15.43 -10.35
C VAL A 383 -1.54 -15.92 -11.61
N ASN A 384 -1.94 -17.20 -11.62
CA ASN A 384 -2.65 -17.83 -12.75
C ASN A 384 -4.14 -18.07 -12.47
N GLY A 385 -4.60 -17.82 -11.21
CA GLY A 385 -5.95 -18.14 -10.76
C GLY A 385 -6.11 -19.57 -10.21
N GLY A 386 -7.22 -19.86 -9.54
CA GLY A 386 -7.39 -21.08 -8.77
C GLY A 386 -6.32 -21.19 -7.70
N ASN A 387 -5.74 -22.36 -7.49
CA ASN A 387 -4.59 -22.52 -6.57
C ASN A 387 -3.26 -22.59 -7.36
N SER A 388 -3.19 -21.89 -8.48
CA SER A 388 -2.05 -21.94 -9.40
C SER A 388 -1.34 -20.60 -9.48
N TYR A 389 -0.03 -20.64 -9.33
CA TYR A 389 0.89 -19.51 -9.53
C TYR A 389 2.24 -20.05 -10.02
N THR A 390 2.98 -19.19 -10.72
CA THR A 390 4.27 -19.54 -11.34
C THR A 390 5.38 -18.67 -10.75
N ASP A 391 6.51 -19.25 -10.40
CA ASP A 391 7.67 -18.53 -9.91
C ASP A 391 8.23 -17.59 -11.00
N VAL A 392 8.51 -16.33 -10.62
CA VAL A 392 9.13 -15.31 -11.47
C VAL A 392 10.49 -14.92 -10.93
N ILE A 393 10.62 -14.73 -9.61
CA ILE A 393 11.88 -14.43 -8.95
C ILE A 393 11.99 -15.32 -7.71
N THR A 394 13.09 -16.09 -7.62
CA THR A 394 13.41 -16.92 -6.46
C THR A 394 14.85 -16.70 -6.01
N GLY A 395 15.28 -17.32 -4.92
CA GLY A 395 16.64 -17.20 -4.40
C GLY A 395 16.77 -16.33 -3.14
N PHE A 396 15.68 -15.77 -2.64
CA PHE A 396 15.66 -15.05 -1.36
C PHE A 396 15.78 -15.98 -0.14
N LEU A 397 15.46 -17.26 -0.32
CA LEU A 397 15.65 -18.31 0.67
C LEU A 397 16.39 -19.49 0.03
N PRO A 398 17.57 -19.89 0.53
CA PRO A 398 18.27 -21.09 0.06
C PRO A 398 17.45 -22.36 0.30
N LYS A 399 17.55 -23.31 -0.61
CA LYS A 399 16.96 -24.64 -0.43
C LYS A 399 17.59 -25.33 0.78
N GLY A 400 16.74 -25.99 1.59
CA GLY A 400 17.18 -26.69 2.80
C GLY A 400 17.41 -25.77 4.01
N SER A 401 16.97 -24.50 3.95
CA SER A 401 16.99 -23.56 5.08
C SER A 401 16.21 -24.12 6.27
N LYS A 402 16.75 -23.92 7.48
CA LYS A 402 16.16 -24.42 8.74
C LYS A 402 15.84 -23.35 9.73
N GLU A 403 16.59 -22.25 9.70
CA GLU A 403 16.50 -21.18 10.69
C GLU A 403 16.24 -19.82 10.01
N GLU A 404 15.67 -18.88 10.75
CA GLU A 404 15.36 -17.54 10.23
C GLU A 404 16.58 -16.79 9.71
N LYS A 405 17.77 -17.04 10.29
CA LYS A 405 19.04 -16.45 9.84
C LYS A 405 19.46 -16.91 8.43
N ASP A 406 18.92 -18.02 7.93
CA ASP A 406 19.22 -18.53 6.59
C ASP A 406 18.56 -17.72 5.47
N ARG A 407 17.65 -16.79 5.83
CA ARG A 407 17.03 -15.88 4.87
C ARG A 407 18.05 -14.92 4.28
N LEU A 408 18.09 -14.83 2.97
CA LEU A 408 18.94 -13.91 2.21
C LEU A 408 18.18 -12.68 1.73
N GLY A 409 16.84 -12.69 1.77
CA GLY A 409 15.98 -11.57 1.43
C GLY A 409 14.51 -11.89 1.70
N ARG A 410 13.65 -10.85 1.68
CA ARG A 410 12.20 -10.97 1.83
C ARG A 410 11.49 -9.97 0.92
N PRO A 411 11.00 -10.38 -0.26
CA PRO A 411 10.29 -9.48 -1.16
C PRO A 411 9.02 -8.95 -0.50
N CYS A 412 8.78 -7.65 -0.61
CA CYS A 412 7.69 -6.96 0.06
C CYS A 412 6.71 -6.32 -0.92
N ASP A 413 7.21 -5.63 -1.95
CA ASP A 413 6.38 -4.96 -2.95
C ASP A 413 6.92 -5.19 -4.35
N VAL A 414 6.04 -5.12 -5.33
CA VAL A 414 6.36 -5.16 -6.76
C VAL A 414 5.72 -3.95 -7.41
N MET A 415 6.47 -3.21 -8.21
CA MET A 415 5.96 -2.07 -8.96
C MET A 415 6.48 -2.07 -10.39
N MET A 416 5.60 -2.17 -11.36
CA MET A 416 5.91 -1.98 -12.76
C MET A 416 6.35 -0.52 -12.99
N ARG A 417 7.56 -0.30 -13.55
CA ARG A 417 8.06 1.01 -13.92
C ARG A 417 7.54 1.42 -15.30
N ASP A 418 7.71 0.54 -16.24
CA ASP A 418 7.28 0.68 -17.63
C ASP A 418 6.99 -0.72 -18.23
N ASN A 419 6.76 -0.80 -19.54
CA ASN A 419 6.43 -2.07 -20.18
C ASN A 419 7.60 -3.06 -20.31
N THR A 420 8.82 -2.68 -19.93
CA THR A 420 10.04 -3.50 -20.00
C THR A 420 10.74 -3.69 -18.66
N SER A 421 10.31 -2.95 -17.63
CA SER A 421 11.04 -2.90 -16.37
C SER A 421 10.13 -2.76 -15.13
N PHE A 422 10.64 -3.23 -13.98
CA PHE A 422 9.93 -3.16 -12.70
C PHE A 422 10.88 -3.17 -11.51
N PHE A 423 10.35 -2.75 -10.36
CA PHE A 423 11.04 -2.77 -9.09
C PHE A 423 10.48 -3.85 -8.16
N VAL A 424 11.35 -4.37 -7.27
CA VAL A 424 10.97 -5.21 -6.14
C VAL A 424 11.66 -4.68 -4.89
N THR A 425 10.91 -4.48 -3.82
CA THR A 425 11.47 -4.13 -2.52
C THR A 425 11.78 -5.37 -1.70
N ASP A 426 12.88 -5.34 -0.94
CA ASP A 426 13.29 -6.35 0.04
C ASP A 426 13.36 -5.71 1.42
N ASP A 427 12.44 -6.06 2.30
CA ASP A 427 12.34 -5.45 3.62
C ASP A 427 13.25 -6.10 4.67
N LEU A 428 13.90 -7.21 4.35
CA LEU A 428 14.91 -7.80 5.23
C LEU A 428 16.25 -7.04 5.15
N ASN A 429 16.65 -6.67 3.95
CA ASN A 429 17.93 -6.02 3.69
C ASN A 429 17.82 -4.50 3.49
N GLY A 430 16.60 -3.95 3.38
CA GLY A 430 16.37 -2.55 3.05
C GLY A 430 16.86 -2.20 1.64
N VAL A 431 16.53 -3.04 0.68
CA VAL A 431 17.03 -3.00 -0.70
C VAL A 431 15.89 -2.81 -1.69
N LEU A 432 16.13 -1.99 -2.70
CA LEU A 432 15.32 -1.88 -3.90
C LEU A 432 16.07 -2.55 -5.05
N TYR A 433 15.50 -3.61 -5.61
CA TYR A 433 15.99 -4.23 -6.85
C TYR A 433 15.28 -3.65 -8.06
N PHE A 434 16.01 -3.53 -9.16
CA PHE A 434 15.47 -3.15 -10.45
C PHE A 434 15.69 -4.27 -11.45
N PHE A 435 14.62 -4.66 -12.14
CA PHE A 435 14.61 -5.69 -13.16
C PHE A 435 14.24 -5.07 -14.50
N TRP A 436 14.98 -5.41 -15.55
CA TRP A 436 14.69 -4.93 -16.91
C TRP A 436 14.92 -6.01 -17.94
N LYS A 437 14.19 -5.95 -19.03
CA LYS A 437 14.36 -6.82 -20.20
C LYS A 437 15.47 -6.24 -21.08
N GLU A 438 16.39 -7.08 -21.53
CA GLU A 438 17.39 -6.76 -22.54
C GLU A 438 16.83 -6.83 -23.94
#